data_8470b9a9d8fcee95f0057f2a325bb51a
#
_entry.id   8470b9a9d8fcee95f0057f2a325bb51a
#
_cell.length_a   1.000
_cell.length_b   1.000
_cell.length_c   1.000
_cell.angle_alpha   90.00
_cell.angle_beta   90.00
_cell.angle_gamma   90.00
#
_symmetry.space_group_name_H-M   'P 1'
#
loop_
_entity.id
_entity.type
_entity.pdbx_description
1 polymer ?
#
loop_
_entity_poly.entity_id
_entity_poly.type
_entity_poly.pdbx_seq_one_letter_code
_entity_poly.pdbx_strand_id
1 'polypeptide(L)' 'MNNAQLAAKMLRDASMFFRQVGEQNEPVKPQMEQNAAAFEQVAQMVESDPTAEVPQPQEASAQ' A
#
# COMPACT_ATOMS: atom_id res chain seq x y z
N MET A 1 3.55 -5.99 -18.98
CA MET A 1 2.97 -6.00 -17.64
C MET A 1 1.48 -5.74 -17.74
N ASN A 2 0.66 -6.51 -17.04
CA ASN A 2 -0.78 -6.29 -17.12
C ASN A 2 -1.20 -5.27 -16.06
N ASN A 3 -2.50 -4.94 -16.05
CA ASN A 3 -2.98 -3.90 -15.13
C ASN A 3 -2.80 -4.27 -13.67
N ALA A 4 -2.96 -5.53 -13.34
CA ALA A 4 -2.76 -5.96 -11.96
C ALA A 4 -1.31 -5.82 -11.53
N GLN A 5 -0.39 -6.17 -12.41
CA GLN A 5 1.02 -6.02 -12.11
C GLN A 5 1.41 -4.56 -11.97
N LEU A 6 0.86 -3.72 -12.82
CA LEU A 6 1.13 -2.29 -12.73
C LEU A 6 0.59 -1.72 -11.42
N ALA A 7 -0.62 -2.11 -11.06
CA ALA A 7 -1.20 -1.64 -9.81
C ALA A 7 -0.37 -2.07 -8.62
N ALA A 8 0.08 -3.32 -8.61
CA ALA A 8 0.91 -3.82 -7.52
C ALA A 8 2.22 -3.06 -7.44
N LYS A 9 2.81 -2.75 -8.60
CA LYS A 9 4.04 -1.99 -8.59
C LYS A 9 3.83 -0.60 -7.99
N MET A 10 2.73 0.05 -8.36
CA MET A 10 2.44 1.38 -7.81
C MET A 10 2.20 1.31 -6.31
N LEU A 11 1.56 0.25 -5.85
CA LEU A 11 1.35 0.08 -4.41
C LEU A 11 2.68 -0.13 -3.68
N ARG A 12 3.58 -0.89 -4.28
CA ARG A 12 4.89 -1.09 -3.66
C ARG A 12 5.74 0.17 -3.69
N ASP A 13 5.62 0.95 -4.75
CA ASP A 13 6.32 2.23 -4.80
C ASP A 13 5.80 3.16 -3.71
N ALA A 14 4.50 3.17 -3.48
CA ALA A 14 3.93 3.97 -2.40
C ALA A 14 4.42 3.49 -1.04
N SER A 15 4.53 2.18 -0.87
CA SER A 15 5.05 1.61 0.36
C SER A 15 6.47 2.12 0.65
N MET A 16 7.31 2.12 -0.36
CA MET A 16 8.67 2.62 -0.19
C MET A 16 8.69 4.10 0.16
N PHE A 17 7.80 4.86 -0.45
CA PHE A 17 7.70 6.27 -0.16
C PHE A 17 7.31 6.50 1.31
N PHE A 18 6.35 5.73 1.80
CA PHE A 18 5.97 5.84 3.21
C PHE A 18 7.14 5.54 4.14
N ARG A 19 7.93 4.53 3.80
CA ARG A 19 9.09 4.22 4.63
C ARG A 19 10.12 5.33 4.62
N GLN A 20 10.33 5.94 3.47
CA GLN A 20 11.26 7.06 3.39
C GLN A 20 10.79 8.24 4.21
N VAL A 21 9.50 8.54 4.16
CA VAL A 21 8.95 9.61 4.97
C VAL A 21 9.15 9.30 6.45
N GLY A 22 8.92 8.05 6.84
CA GLY A 22 9.09 7.66 8.23
C GLY A 22 10.52 7.80 8.71
N GLU A 23 11.48 7.46 7.85
CA GLU A 23 12.87 7.58 8.25
C GLU A 23 13.32 9.00 8.43
N GLN A 24 12.66 9.92 7.75
CA GLN A 24 13.00 11.32 7.87
C GLN A 24 12.18 12.04 8.93
N ASN A 25 11.21 11.36 9.51
CA ASN A 25 10.33 11.96 10.50
C ASN A 25 10.06 10.96 11.60
N GLU A 26 10.95 10.89 12.55
CA GLU A 26 10.87 9.89 13.61
C GLU A 26 9.52 9.82 14.31
N PRO A 27 8.87 10.95 14.61
CA PRO A 27 7.59 10.86 15.34
C PRO A 27 6.51 10.11 14.59
N VAL A 28 6.56 10.08 13.26
CA VAL A 28 5.55 9.38 12.49
C VAL A 28 6.03 8.07 11.91
N LYS A 29 7.25 7.66 12.24
CA LYS A 29 7.82 6.45 11.65
C LYS A 29 6.96 5.22 11.89
N PRO A 30 6.46 4.95 13.10
CA PRO A 30 5.62 3.76 13.27
C PRO A 30 4.38 3.77 12.40
N GLN A 31 3.76 4.94 12.25
CA GLN A 31 2.58 5.06 11.43
C GLN A 31 2.92 4.83 9.96
N MET A 32 4.04 5.37 9.50
CA MET A 32 4.45 5.20 8.10
C MET A 32 4.82 3.75 7.82
N GLU A 33 5.40 3.05 8.80
CA GLU A 33 5.70 1.63 8.62
C GLU A 33 4.42 0.80 8.51
N GLN A 34 3.41 1.14 9.29
CA GLN A 34 2.14 0.45 9.19
C GLN A 34 1.47 0.70 7.86
N ASN A 35 1.51 1.93 7.38
CA ASN A 35 0.95 2.26 6.07
C ASN A 35 1.67 1.49 4.97
N ALA A 36 3.00 1.41 5.05
CA ALA A 36 3.78 0.70 4.06
C ALA A 36 3.41 -0.78 4.04
N ALA A 37 3.28 -1.38 5.20
CA ALA A 37 2.95 -2.79 5.29
C ALA A 37 1.57 -3.06 4.70
N ALA A 38 0.62 -2.17 4.95
CA ALA A 38 -0.73 -2.34 4.41
C ALA A 38 -0.71 -2.28 2.87
N PHE A 39 0.05 -1.35 2.32
CA PHE A 39 0.13 -1.23 0.87
C PHE A 39 0.80 -2.46 0.25
N GLU A 40 1.83 -3.00 0.92
CA GLU A 40 2.48 -4.22 0.42
C GLU A 40 1.54 -5.41 0.45
N GLN A 41 0.72 -5.50 1.47
CA GLN A 41 -0.24 -6.57 1.57
C GLN A 41 -1.26 -6.49 0.45
N VAL A 42 -1.77 -5.31 0.17
CA VAL A 42 -2.71 -5.13 -0.93
C VAL A 42 -2.04 -5.45 -2.27
N ALA A 43 -0.78 -5.08 -2.43
CA ALA A 43 -0.05 -5.41 -3.65
C ALA A 43 0.01 -6.91 -3.88
N GLN A 44 0.28 -7.65 -2.82
CA GLN A 44 0.30 -9.10 -2.91
C GLN A 44 -1.06 -9.66 -3.30
N MET A 45 -2.12 -9.13 -2.72
CA MET A 45 -3.47 -9.59 -3.02
C MET A 45 -3.82 -9.33 -4.47
N VAL A 46 -3.47 -8.15 -4.97
CA VAL A 46 -3.75 -7.81 -6.36
C VAL A 46 -3.01 -8.73 -7.31
N GLU A 47 -1.77 -9.06 -7.00
CA GLU A 47 -0.99 -9.93 -7.86
C GLU A 47 -1.47 -11.36 -7.84
N SER A 48 -1.87 -11.85 -6.68
CA SER A 48 -2.25 -13.25 -6.57
C SER A 48 -3.66 -13.51 -7.06
N ASP A 49 -4.51 -12.50 -7.01
CA ASP A 49 -5.87 -12.67 -7.50
C ASP A 49 -6.36 -11.35 -8.09
N PRO A 50 -6.00 -11.08 -9.34
CA PRO A 50 -6.25 -9.77 -9.94
C PRO A 50 -7.71 -9.39 -10.06
N THR A 51 -8.60 -10.36 -10.02
CA THR A 51 -10.01 -10.05 -10.18
C THR A 51 -10.79 -10.01 -8.88
N ALA A 52 -10.14 -10.30 -7.77
CA ALA A 52 -10.82 -10.28 -6.48
C ALA A 52 -10.94 -8.85 -5.98
N GLU A 53 -11.95 -8.62 -5.17
CA GLU A 53 -12.07 -7.34 -4.50
C GLU A 53 -11.01 -7.21 -3.42
N VAL A 54 -10.46 -6.02 -3.28
CA VAL A 54 -9.51 -5.77 -2.20
C VAL A 54 -10.11 -4.81 -1.22
N PRO A 55 -9.68 -4.84 0.05
CA PRO A 55 -10.19 -3.90 1.03
C PRO A 55 -9.81 -2.49 0.65
N GLN A 56 -10.70 -1.56 0.93
CA GLN A 56 -10.46 -0.16 0.64
C GLN A 56 -10.20 0.54 1.94
N PRO A 57 -8.98 0.95 2.21
CA PRO A 57 -8.66 1.49 3.54
C PRO A 57 -9.44 2.71 3.89
N GLN A 58 -9.80 3.50 2.95
CA GLN A 58 -10.51 4.72 3.23
C GLN A 58 -11.99 4.63 3.10
N GLU A 59 -12.48 3.46 2.81
CA GLU A 59 -13.81 3.31 2.50
C GLU A 59 -14.72 3.74 3.52
N ALA A 60 -14.45 3.31 4.67
CA ALA A 60 -15.32 3.62 5.73
C ALA A 60 -15.35 5.06 6.04
N SER A 61 -14.27 5.70 5.90
CA SER A 61 -14.23 7.06 6.31
C SER A 61 -14.82 7.96 5.27
N ALA A 62 -15.04 7.46 4.12
CA ALA A 62 -15.51 8.27 3.10
C ALA A 62 -16.86 8.74 3.31
N GLN A 63 -17.51 8.30 4.14
CA GLN A 63 -18.73 8.84 4.25
C GLN A 63 -19.33 9.15 5.37
#